data_3f787aa1706576651651f69fe15242ad
#
_entry.id   3f787aa1706576651651f69fe15242ad
#
_cell.length_a   1.000
_cell.length_b   1.000
_cell.length_c   1.000
_cell.angle_alpha   90.00
_cell.angle_beta   90.00
_cell.angle_gamma   90.00
#
_symmetry.space_group_name_H-M   'P 1'
#
loop_
_entity.id
_entity.type
_entity.pdbx_description
1 polymer ?
#
loop_
_entity_poly.entity_id
_entity_poly.type
_entity_poly.pdbx_seq_one_letter_code
_entity_poly.pdbx_strand_id
1 'polypeptide(L)'
;MNPGDTLEGRGVLLQQGRLVATVDYHLTIPRQTHFIIVPSGSFHDDYEAHLNGFILLTPTDADEISLTQYTLELADKTKKTIQVERRYKKMKYRGEEHISFWVKVV
;
A
#
# COMPACT_ATOMS: atom_id res chain seq x y z
N MET A 1 2.19 -5.64 -16.17
CA MET A 1 1.11 -5.84 -15.22
C MET A 1 -0.09 -5.04 -15.61
N ASN A 2 -1.26 -5.62 -15.52
CA ASN A 2 -2.46 -4.95 -15.99
C ASN A 2 -3.16 -4.17 -14.89
N PRO A 3 -3.84 -3.12 -15.24
CA PRO A 3 -4.61 -2.39 -14.24
C PRO A 3 -5.63 -3.32 -13.58
N GLY A 4 -5.82 -3.18 -12.33
CA GLY A 4 -6.72 -4.03 -11.60
C GLY A 4 -6.08 -5.25 -11.01
N ASP A 5 -4.87 -5.53 -11.40
CA ASP A 5 -4.17 -6.69 -10.84
C ASP A 5 -3.72 -6.40 -9.44
N THR A 6 -3.56 -7.45 -8.68
CA THR A 6 -3.11 -7.34 -7.32
C THR A 6 -1.65 -7.75 -7.21
N LEU A 7 -0.90 -6.99 -6.45
CA LEU A 7 0.48 -7.31 -6.17
C LEU A 7 0.57 -7.75 -4.72
N GLU A 8 1.12 -8.92 -4.50
CA GLU A 8 1.29 -9.43 -3.15
C GLU A 8 2.69 -9.98 -3.00
N GLY A 9 3.26 -9.87 -1.85
CA GLY A 9 4.57 -10.42 -1.62
C GLY A 9 5.21 -9.84 -0.38
N ARG A 10 6.49 -10.08 -0.23
CA ARG A 10 7.24 -9.56 0.87
C ARG A 10 8.27 -8.59 0.33
N GLY A 11 8.33 -7.43 0.90
CA GLY A 11 9.26 -6.41 0.44
C GLY A 11 9.81 -5.64 1.62
N VAL A 12 10.42 -4.50 1.35
CA VAL A 12 10.98 -3.69 2.41
C VAL A 12 10.54 -2.26 2.26
N LEU A 13 10.41 -1.58 3.39
CA LEU A 13 10.11 -0.18 3.41
C LEU A 13 11.40 0.59 3.59
N LEU A 14 11.58 1.60 2.78
CA LEU A 14 12.74 2.45 2.85
C LEU A 14 12.30 3.89 3.04
N GLN A 15 13.09 4.64 3.76
CA GLN A 15 12.84 6.05 3.89
C GLN A 15 14.17 6.76 3.76
N GLN A 16 14.27 7.61 2.76
CA GLN A 16 15.52 8.30 2.48
C GLN A 16 16.66 7.30 2.29
N GLY A 17 16.35 6.21 1.61
CA GLY A 17 17.35 5.20 1.29
C GLY A 17 17.71 4.27 2.44
N ARG A 18 17.07 4.42 3.59
CA ARG A 18 17.40 3.57 4.73
C ARG A 18 16.32 2.55 4.96
N LEU A 19 16.73 1.36 5.28
CA LEU A 19 15.78 0.29 5.54
C LEU A 19 15.04 0.57 6.85
N VAL A 20 13.73 0.58 6.77
CA VAL A 20 12.90 0.81 7.94
C VAL A 20 12.35 -0.50 8.46
N ALA A 21 11.80 -1.32 7.59
CA ALA A 21 11.16 -2.56 8.03
C ALA A 21 10.93 -3.49 6.85
N THR A 22 10.75 -4.76 7.15
CA THR A 22 10.33 -5.73 6.16
C THR A 22 8.83 -5.86 6.32
N VAL A 23 8.11 -5.90 5.22
CA VAL A 23 6.66 -5.93 5.26
C VAL A 23 6.12 -6.94 4.29
N ASP A 24 4.91 -7.39 4.56
CA ASP A 24 4.14 -8.14 3.58
C ASP A 24 3.17 -7.14 3.00
N TYR A 25 3.01 -7.15 1.67
CA TYR A 25 2.18 -6.14 1.05
C TYR A 25 1.09 -6.76 0.20
N HIS A 26 0.01 -6.02 0.07
CA HIS A 26 -1.10 -6.44 -0.77
C HIS A 26 -1.62 -5.15 -1.39
N LEU A 27 -1.30 -4.95 -2.66
CA LEU A 27 -1.64 -3.72 -3.35
C LEU A 27 -2.45 -4.02 -4.59
N THR A 28 -3.38 -3.14 -4.89
CA THR A 28 -4.19 -3.29 -6.10
C THR A 28 -3.79 -2.19 -7.04
N ILE A 29 -3.49 -2.54 -8.28
CA ILE A 29 -3.12 -1.57 -9.29
C ILE A 29 -4.36 -0.89 -9.78
N PRO A 30 -4.43 0.40 -9.77
CA PRO A 30 -5.65 1.08 -10.19
C PRO A 30 -5.92 0.92 -11.66
N ARG A 31 -7.18 0.86 -12.01
CA ARG A 31 -7.49 0.77 -13.37
C ARG A 31 -7.47 2.17 -13.90
N GLN A 32 -7.16 2.33 -15.16
CA GLN A 32 -7.09 3.54 -15.73
C GLN A 32 -8.33 3.89 -16.23
N THR A 33 -9.16 4.26 -15.72
CA THR A 33 -10.37 4.49 -16.07
C THR A 33 -10.72 5.57 -16.64
N HIS A 34 -10.59 6.12 -16.75
CA HIS A 34 -10.95 7.10 -17.23
C HIS A 34 -12.05 7.37 -17.59
N PHE A 35 -12.54 7.41 -17.62
CA PHE A 35 -13.46 7.68 -17.85
C PHE A 35 -14.29 7.94 -17.82
N ILE A 36 -14.57 8.20 -17.59
CA ILE A 36 -15.56 8.22 -17.35
C ILE A 36 -16.10 9.41 -17.41
N ILE A 37 -16.78 9.76 -18.05
CA ILE A 37 -17.28 10.86 -18.18
C ILE A 37 -18.53 10.85 -17.63
N VAL A 38 -18.75 11.26 -16.54
CA VAL A 38 -19.90 11.29 -15.96
C VAL A 38 -20.46 12.58 -16.16
N PRO A 39 -21.40 12.77 -16.76
CA PRO A 39 -21.92 14.02 -17.01
C PRO A 39 -22.32 14.70 -15.74
N SER A 40 -22.74 14.05 -14.83
CA SER A 40 -23.11 14.64 -13.64
C SER A 40 -22.01 15.05 -12.94
N GLY A 41 -21.03 14.81 -13.39
CA GLY A 41 -19.93 15.22 -12.77
C GLY A 41 -19.68 14.68 -11.59
N SER A 42 -19.84 13.94 -11.38
CA SER A 42 -19.56 13.49 -10.25
C SER A 42 -18.61 12.78 -10.11
N PHE A 43 -18.21 12.65 -9.97
CA PHE A 43 -17.53 12.02 -9.72
C PHE A 43 -16.84 11.71 -8.96
N HIS A 44 -16.57 11.56 -8.48
CA HIS A 44 -16.13 11.18 -7.53
C HIS A 44 -15.52 10.03 -7.56
N ASP A 45 -15.48 9.62 -8.15
CA ASP A 45 -14.98 8.47 -8.25
C ASP A 45 -13.64 8.51 -8.35
N ASP A 46 -13.07 9.54 -8.36
CA ASP A 46 -11.72 9.54 -8.42
C ASP A 46 -11.14 8.91 -7.34
N TYR A 47 -11.68 8.89 -6.20
CA TYR A 47 -10.97 8.33 -5.13
C TYR A 47 -10.84 6.88 -5.34
N GLU A 48 -11.60 6.33 -6.21
CA GLU A 48 -11.42 4.98 -6.38
C GLU A 48 -10.30 4.71 -7.23
N ALA A 49 -9.79 5.63 -7.93
CA ALA A 49 -8.65 5.39 -8.73
C ALA A 49 -7.45 5.34 -7.89
N HIS A 50 -7.51 5.71 -6.64
CA HIS A 50 -6.35 5.63 -5.84
C HIS A 50 -6.10 4.21 -5.52
N LEU A 51 -4.89 3.77 -5.72
CA LEU A 51 -4.53 2.44 -5.36
C LEU A 51 -4.62 2.32 -3.93
N ASN A 52 -5.29 1.35 -3.51
CA ASN A 52 -5.37 1.08 -2.13
C ASN A 52 -4.83 -0.24 -1.83
N GLY A 53 -4.26 -0.39 -0.73
CA GLY A 53 -3.77 -1.66 -0.30
C GLY A 53 -3.38 -1.57 1.13
N PHE A 54 -2.67 -2.57 1.59
CA PHE A 54 -2.20 -2.52 2.96
C PHE A 54 -0.88 -3.24 3.07
N ILE A 55 -0.15 -2.91 4.11
CA ILE A 55 1.09 -3.57 4.43
C ILE A 55 0.94 -4.13 5.82
N LEU A 56 1.63 -5.23 6.07
CA LEU A 56 1.58 -5.91 7.35
C LEU A 56 2.97 -5.92 7.96
N LEU A 57 3.06 -5.52 9.20
CA LEU A 57 4.32 -5.49 9.89
C LEU A 57 4.19 -6.19 11.24
N THR A 58 5.29 -6.65 11.78
CA THR A 58 5.25 -7.17 13.14
C THR A 58 4.89 -6.02 14.07
N PRO A 59 4.35 -6.32 15.24
CA PRO A 59 3.98 -5.24 16.15
C PRO A 59 5.16 -4.34 16.51
N THR A 60 6.34 -4.91 16.63
CA THR A 60 7.50 -4.10 16.97
C THR A 60 7.83 -3.13 15.84
N ASP A 61 7.83 -3.61 14.60
CA ASP A 61 8.13 -2.75 13.49
C ASP A 61 7.03 -1.73 13.28
N ALA A 62 5.81 -2.12 13.58
CA ALA A 62 4.68 -1.21 13.39
C ALA A 62 4.82 0.04 14.24
N ASP A 63 5.46 -0.07 15.38
CA ASP A 63 5.64 1.07 16.24
C ASP A 63 6.59 2.10 15.65
N GLU A 64 7.37 1.71 14.65
CA GLU A 64 8.30 2.64 14.03
C GLU A 64 7.71 3.31 12.80
N ILE A 65 6.49 3.00 12.45
CA ILE A 65 5.91 3.51 11.22
C ILE A 65 5.12 4.78 11.49
N SER A 66 5.35 5.78 10.67
CA SER A 66 4.61 7.03 10.76
C SER A 66 3.66 7.15 9.57
N LEU A 67 2.70 8.05 9.68
CA LEU A 67 1.75 8.24 8.60
C LEU A 67 2.35 9.22 7.60
N THR A 68 3.29 8.73 6.82
CA THR A 68 4.00 9.56 5.88
C THR A 68 4.37 8.71 4.66
N GLN A 69 5.21 9.21 3.83
CA GLN A 69 5.59 8.51 2.61
C GLN A 69 6.81 7.65 2.83
N TYR A 70 6.80 6.51 2.18
CA TYR A 70 7.91 5.59 2.21
C TYR A 70 8.11 5.04 0.81
N THR A 71 9.25 4.47 0.54
CA THR A 71 9.47 3.73 -0.67
C THR A 71 9.29 2.26 -0.33
N LEU A 72 8.46 1.59 -1.10
CA LEU A 72 8.25 0.17 -0.92
C LEU A 72 8.96 -0.55 -2.04
N GLU A 73 9.96 -1.34 -1.70
CA GLU A 73 10.66 -2.14 -2.67
C GLU A 73 9.98 -3.49 -2.71
N LEU A 74 9.44 -3.84 -3.86
CA LEU A 74 8.68 -5.07 -3.99
C LEU A 74 9.59 -6.27 -4.14
N ALA A 75 9.01 -7.45 -4.12
CA ALA A 75 9.78 -8.67 -4.19
C ALA A 75 10.59 -8.75 -5.48
N ASP A 76 10.14 -8.14 -6.56
CA ASP A 76 10.87 -8.17 -7.81
C ASP A 76 11.83 -7.00 -7.93
N LYS A 77 12.08 -6.30 -6.84
CA LYS A 77 13.01 -5.17 -6.77
C LYS A 77 12.48 -3.88 -7.39
N THR A 78 11.26 -3.87 -7.83
CA THR A 78 10.66 -2.64 -8.32
C THR A 78 10.31 -1.77 -7.11
N LYS A 79 10.43 -0.49 -7.23
CA LYS A 79 10.15 0.42 -6.13
C LYS A 79 8.93 1.26 -6.41
N LYS A 80 8.14 1.49 -5.41
CA LYS A 80 6.97 2.35 -5.53
C LYS A 80 6.93 3.26 -4.33
N THR A 81 6.46 4.48 -4.54
CA THR A 81 6.29 5.40 -3.42
C THR A 81 4.89 5.19 -2.87
N ILE A 82 4.80 5.00 -1.59
CA ILE A 82 3.50 4.82 -0.97
C ILE A 82 3.32 5.84 0.14
N GLN A 83 2.07 6.17 0.39
CA GLN A 83 1.70 7.04 1.49
C GLN A 83 0.98 6.16 2.49
N VAL A 84 1.47 6.09 3.72
CA VAL A 84 0.81 5.34 4.76
C VAL A 84 -0.34 6.20 5.26
N GLU A 85 -1.56 5.69 5.09
CA GLU A 85 -2.73 6.48 5.41
C GLU A 85 -3.19 6.34 6.84
N ARG A 86 -3.17 5.15 7.35
CA ARG A 86 -3.58 4.95 8.73
C ARG A 86 -3.32 3.53 9.19
N ARG A 87 -3.18 3.38 10.49
CA ARG A 87 -3.06 2.09 11.10
C ARG A 87 -4.45 1.48 11.15
N TYR A 88 -4.56 0.24 10.76
CA TYR A 88 -5.86 -0.39 10.68
C TYR A 88 -6.12 -1.31 11.85
N LYS A 89 -5.63 -2.51 11.80
CA LYS A 89 -5.95 -3.44 12.88
C LYS A 89 -4.89 -4.51 13.03
N LYS A 90 -4.96 -5.20 14.15
CA LYS A 90 -4.11 -6.30 14.43
C LYS A 90 -4.73 -7.52 13.80
N MET A 91 -3.94 -8.36 13.21
CA MET A 91 -4.46 -9.55 12.57
C MET A 91 -3.38 -10.61 12.55
N LYS A 92 -3.78 -11.86 12.37
CA LYS A 92 -2.84 -12.93 12.25
C LYS A 92 -2.56 -13.18 10.80
N TYR A 93 -1.29 -13.34 10.47
CA TYR A 93 -0.90 -13.61 9.10
C TYR A 93 0.21 -14.65 9.20
N ARG A 94 0.00 -15.78 8.54
CA ARG A 94 0.94 -16.88 8.58
C ARG A 94 1.24 -17.32 10.00
N GLY A 95 0.22 -17.28 10.83
CA GLY A 95 0.37 -17.76 12.19
C GLY A 95 0.97 -16.78 13.17
N GLU A 96 1.34 -15.60 12.70
CA GLU A 96 1.94 -14.61 13.57
C GLU A 96 1.16 -13.34 13.61
N GLU A 97 1.26 -12.61 14.71
CA GLU A 97 0.53 -11.40 14.86
C GLU A 97 1.16 -10.29 14.04
N HIS A 98 0.35 -9.55 13.33
CA HIS A 98 0.81 -8.46 12.51
C HIS A 98 -0.11 -7.27 12.70
N ILE A 99 0.40 -6.08 12.40
CA ILE A 99 -0.40 -4.87 12.40
C ILE A 99 -0.50 -4.44 10.94
N SER A 100 -1.71 -4.14 10.52
CA SER A 100 -1.91 -3.69 9.15
C SER A 100 -2.02 -2.19 9.09
N PHE A 101 -1.55 -1.63 7.99
CA PHE A 101 -1.68 -0.19 7.72
C PHE A 101 -2.25 -0.03 6.33
N TRP A 102 -3.18 0.90 6.19
CA TRP A 102 -3.69 1.22 4.87
C TRP A 102 -2.70 2.13 4.19
N VAL A 103 -2.42 1.86 2.93
CA VAL A 103 -1.50 2.67 2.15
C VAL A 103 -2.09 2.95 0.80
N LYS A 104 -1.57 3.98 0.16
CA LYS A 104 -1.96 4.27 -1.19
C LYS A 104 -0.70 4.54 -1.98
N VAL A 105 -0.66 4.09 -3.22
CA VAL A 105 0.50 4.29 -4.06
C VAL A 105 0.40 5.68 -4.67
N VAL A 106 1.43 6.42 -4.53
CA VAL A 106 1.44 7.80 -4.96
C VAL A 106 1.92 7.92 -6.39
#